data_248e137f88f17ded7a3db62eff767e3b
#
_entry.id   248e137f88f17ded7a3db62eff767e3b
#
_cell.length_a   1.000
_cell.length_b   1.000
_cell.length_c   1.000
_cell.angle_alpha   90.00
_cell.angle_beta   90.00
_cell.angle_gamma   90.00
#
_symmetry.space_group_name_H-M   'P 1'
#
loop_
_entity.id
_entity.type
_entity.pdbx_description
1 polymer ?
#
loop_
_entity_poly.entity_id
_entity_poly.type
_entity_poly.pdbx_seq_one_letter_code
_entity_poly.pdbx_strand_id
1 'polypeptide(L)'
;MSGQLLFFTSPIGLGHATRDIVIASKLNANITFISGEGAARMISDYGFLVKDLYRNKSFVVDDSGELQCAFRWIISYWSYYKKCKKIASNLIDRNETKLVVADEDFAATSVALENNIPNVVITDVLQTSFTKSTLFSAVEKKMNKGMKEMMRKSTLVIIPDYGEDHDNLAYVGPIVREISSSREKLREHFGFDRKTILVTIGGTDAGVFLINKAIRAYNEIKSRIDAEMIVVSGPSMNIGLQGVKHIGYVKNLHEMVYACDLLISLAGRSTTDEADVYGTPSIFIPIKNHFEQEDNARRHGFSFEDIDRLKDLILQKLEAARSDVKASNGAVRAMTLISNLLK
;
A
#
# COMPACT_ATOMS: atom_id res chain seq x y z
N MET A 1 34.77 4.45 1.27
CA MET A 1 33.99 3.28 0.77
C MET A 1 32.52 3.66 0.96
N SER A 2 31.72 3.66 -0.10
CA SER A 2 30.28 3.93 -0.03
C SER A 2 29.60 2.71 0.61
N GLY A 3 29.23 2.81 1.87
CA GLY A 3 28.49 1.73 2.56
C GLY A 3 27.14 1.46 1.90
N GLN A 4 26.63 0.23 2.03
CA GLN A 4 25.40 -0.24 1.41
C GLN A 4 24.17 0.31 2.13
N LEU A 5 23.17 0.76 1.37
CA LEU A 5 21.83 1.10 1.84
C LEU A 5 20.89 -0.08 1.58
N LEU A 6 20.35 -0.65 2.65
CA LEU A 6 19.43 -1.79 2.55
C LEU A 6 17.99 -1.33 2.81
N PHE A 7 17.08 -1.61 1.87
CA PHE A 7 15.65 -1.43 2.02
C PHE A 7 14.97 -2.77 2.28
N PHE A 8 14.42 -2.93 3.46
CA PHE A 8 13.60 -4.08 3.84
C PHE A 8 12.13 -3.69 3.71
N THR A 9 11.51 -4.12 2.62
CA THR A 9 10.14 -3.74 2.25
C THR A 9 9.19 -4.88 2.53
N SER A 10 8.15 -4.63 3.32
CA SER A 10 7.09 -5.63 3.59
C SER A 10 6.45 -6.09 2.27
N PRO A 11 6.31 -7.43 2.06
CA PRO A 11 5.66 -7.98 0.87
C PRO A 11 4.12 -8.05 1.00
N ILE A 12 3.56 -7.53 2.09
CA ILE A 12 2.12 -7.58 2.34
C ILE A 12 1.42 -6.52 1.49
N GLY A 13 0.91 -6.94 0.34
CA GLY A 13 0.40 -6.03 -0.67
C GLY A 13 1.50 -5.33 -1.47
N LEU A 14 1.13 -4.39 -2.33
CA LEU A 14 2.06 -3.62 -3.17
C LEU A 14 2.32 -2.20 -2.64
N GLY A 15 1.57 -1.76 -1.63
CA GLY A 15 1.63 -0.39 -1.11
C GLY A 15 3.01 0.01 -0.59
N HIS A 16 3.63 -0.87 0.20
CA HIS A 16 4.97 -0.65 0.73
C HIS A 16 6.01 -0.54 -0.39
N ALA A 17 6.00 -1.48 -1.34
CA ALA A 17 6.89 -1.41 -2.50
C ALA A 17 6.68 -0.14 -3.32
N THR A 18 5.42 0.31 -3.49
CA THR A 18 5.09 1.54 -4.21
C THR A 18 5.78 2.74 -3.57
N ARG A 19 5.59 2.96 -2.25
CA ARG A 19 6.16 4.13 -1.58
C ARG A 19 7.69 4.06 -1.47
N ASP A 20 8.24 2.89 -1.26
CA ASP A 20 9.70 2.70 -1.17
C ASP A 20 10.39 2.95 -2.52
N ILE A 21 9.81 2.50 -3.63
CA ILE A 21 10.30 2.79 -4.99
C ILE A 21 10.32 4.31 -5.23
N VAL A 22 9.26 5.03 -4.84
CA VAL A 22 9.18 6.49 -5.02
C VAL A 22 10.26 7.21 -4.21
N ILE A 23 10.52 6.80 -2.98
CA ILE A 23 11.61 7.36 -2.16
C ILE A 23 12.97 7.01 -2.77
N ALA A 24 13.19 5.73 -3.07
CA ALA A 24 14.46 5.20 -3.58
C ALA A 24 14.85 5.83 -4.91
N SER A 25 13.89 6.08 -5.81
CA SER A 25 14.14 6.72 -7.11
C SER A 25 14.70 8.14 -7.00
N LYS A 26 14.54 8.78 -5.84
CA LYS A 26 15.06 10.13 -5.56
C LYS A 26 16.39 10.11 -4.78
N LEU A 27 16.82 8.95 -4.29
CA LEU A 27 18.06 8.79 -3.54
C LEU A 27 19.25 8.55 -4.49
N ASN A 28 20.33 9.26 -4.29
CA ASN A 28 21.60 8.99 -4.97
C ASN A 28 22.47 8.06 -4.11
N ALA A 29 22.12 6.79 -4.06
CA ALA A 29 22.79 5.78 -3.26
C ALA A 29 22.75 4.41 -3.92
N ASN A 30 23.69 3.52 -3.56
CA ASN A 30 23.63 2.12 -3.96
C ASN A 30 22.63 1.38 -3.06
N ILE A 31 21.46 1.08 -3.61
CA ILE A 31 20.33 0.52 -2.87
C ILE A 31 20.17 -0.96 -3.23
N THR A 32 20.05 -1.80 -2.20
CA THR A 32 19.59 -3.18 -2.37
C THR A 32 18.29 -3.37 -1.59
N PHE A 33 17.26 -3.79 -2.30
CA PHE A 33 15.99 -4.15 -1.67
C PHE A 33 15.97 -5.59 -1.21
N ILE A 34 15.27 -5.84 -0.12
CA ILE A 34 14.92 -7.16 0.39
C ILE A 34 13.41 -7.18 0.55
N SER A 35 12.74 -8.06 -0.19
CA SER A 35 11.29 -8.18 -0.16
C SER A 35 10.85 -9.58 -0.61
N GLY A 36 9.64 -9.75 -1.09
CA GLY A 36 9.15 -11.04 -1.59
C GLY A 36 8.00 -10.93 -2.57
N GLU A 37 7.85 -11.99 -3.37
CA GLU A 37 6.67 -12.22 -4.23
C GLU A 37 6.34 -11.03 -5.16
N GLY A 38 5.09 -10.56 -5.15
CA GLY A 38 4.62 -9.46 -6.00
C GLY A 38 5.34 -8.13 -5.77
N ALA A 39 5.71 -7.84 -4.51
CA ALA A 39 6.47 -6.64 -4.16
C ALA A 39 7.90 -6.69 -4.74
N ALA A 40 8.59 -7.83 -4.62
CA ALA A 40 9.91 -8.00 -5.21
C ALA A 40 9.87 -7.87 -6.74
N ARG A 41 8.87 -8.46 -7.39
CA ARG A 41 8.66 -8.31 -8.83
C ARG A 41 8.47 -6.85 -9.22
N MET A 42 7.60 -6.13 -8.53
CA MET A 42 7.36 -4.71 -8.77
C MET A 42 8.65 -3.88 -8.63
N ILE A 43 9.42 -4.10 -7.56
CA ILE A 43 10.69 -3.39 -7.33
C ILE A 43 11.68 -3.65 -8.48
N SER A 44 11.78 -4.92 -8.93
CA SER A 44 12.61 -5.30 -10.09
C SER A 44 12.16 -4.64 -11.39
N ASP A 45 10.85 -4.54 -11.63
CA ASP A 45 10.27 -3.89 -12.82
C ASP A 45 10.60 -2.39 -12.90
N TYR A 46 10.87 -1.76 -11.75
CA TYR A 46 11.36 -0.37 -11.66
C TYR A 46 12.89 -0.25 -11.75
N GLY A 47 13.61 -1.35 -11.97
CA GLY A 47 15.06 -1.37 -12.22
C GLY A 47 15.92 -1.42 -10.96
N PHE A 48 15.37 -1.66 -9.79
CA PHE A 48 16.14 -1.79 -8.56
C PHE A 48 16.64 -3.23 -8.35
N LEU A 49 17.83 -3.33 -7.76
CA LEU A 49 18.35 -4.61 -7.27
C LEU A 49 17.50 -5.08 -6.09
N VAL A 50 16.89 -6.26 -6.20
CA VAL A 50 16.05 -6.83 -5.16
C VAL A 50 16.39 -8.30 -4.90
N LYS A 51 16.44 -8.67 -3.61
CA LYS A 51 16.52 -10.06 -3.16
C LYS A 51 15.11 -10.53 -2.77
N ASP A 52 14.53 -11.41 -3.58
CA ASP A 52 13.20 -12.02 -3.37
C ASP A 52 13.30 -13.17 -2.35
N LEU A 53 13.27 -12.82 -1.07
CA LEU A 53 13.52 -13.76 0.03
C LEU A 53 12.32 -13.94 0.98
N TYR A 54 11.39 -12.98 1.00
CA TYR A 54 10.26 -13.02 1.91
C TYR A 54 9.10 -13.84 1.34
N ARG A 55 8.52 -14.68 2.17
CA ARG A 55 7.37 -15.53 1.83
C ARG A 55 6.35 -15.39 2.96
N ASN A 56 5.37 -14.52 2.75
CA ASN A 56 4.29 -14.29 3.69
C ASN A 56 3.04 -15.05 3.30
N LYS A 57 2.21 -15.39 4.29
CA LYS A 57 0.87 -15.89 4.02
C LYS A 57 -0.09 -14.71 3.84
N SER A 58 -0.76 -14.68 2.73
CA SER A 58 -1.81 -13.70 2.45
C SER A 58 -2.93 -13.77 3.48
N PHE A 59 -3.63 -12.67 3.68
CA PHE A 59 -4.89 -12.67 4.40
C PHE A 59 -5.92 -13.56 3.68
N VAL A 60 -6.69 -14.30 4.44
CA VAL A 60 -7.82 -15.07 3.92
C VAL A 60 -9.07 -14.21 4.08
N VAL A 61 -9.70 -13.90 2.97
CA VAL A 61 -10.96 -13.16 2.90
C VAL A 61 -11.97 -14.07 2.23
N ASP A 62 -13.18 -14.15 2.79
CA ASP A 62 -14.25 -14.95 2.20
C ASP A 62 -14.98 -14.22 1.05
N ASP A 63 -15.91 -14.93 0.41
CA ASP A 63 -16.69 -14.38 -0.71
C ASP A 63 -17.59 -13.19 -0.29
N SER A 64 -17.83 -13.02 1.00
CA SER A 64 -18.58 -11.88 1.54
C SER A 64 -17.71 -10.64 1.79
N GLY A 65 -16.37 -10.78 1.72
CA GLY A 65 -15.42 -9.69 1.98
C GLY A 65 -15.00 -9.57 3.44
N GLU A 66 -15.24 -10.60 4.27
CA GLU A 66 -14.86 -10.61 5.68
C GLU A 66 -13.51 -11.30 5.88
N LEU A 67 -12.62 -10.64 6.65
CA LEU A 67 -11.31 -11.18 7.03
C LEU A 67 -11.50 -12.41 7.92
N GLN A 68 -10.99 -13.54 7.47
CA GLN A 68 -11.08 -14.81 8.18
C GLN A 68 -9.86 -15.08 9.04
N CYS A 69 -10.10 -15.66 10.22
CA CYS A 69 -9.04 -16.22 11.06
C CYS A 69 -7.87 -15.25 11.36
N ALA A 70 -8.12 -13.97 11.61
CA ALA A 70 -7.10 -12.97 11.97
C ALA A 70 -6.12 -13.49 13.05
N PHE A 71 -6.59 -14.28 14.00
CA PHE A 71 -5.77 -14.91 15.03
C PHE A 71 -4.75 -15.92 14.47
N ARG A 72 -5.15 -16.78 13.54
CA ARG A 72 -4.22 -17.73 12.88
C ARG A 72 -3.16 -16.97 12.08
N TRP A 73 -3.53 -15.83 11.53
CA TRP A 73 -2.59 -14.96 10.84
C TRP A 73 -1.55 -14.39 11.82
N ILE A 74 -1.94 -13.89 12.99
CA ILE A 74 -1.01 -13.39 14.02
C ILE A 74 -0.01 -14.47 14.45
N ILE A 75 -0.46 -15.72 14.65
CA ILE A 75 0.45 -16.84 14.98
C ILE A 75 1.41 -17.12 13.82
N SER A 76 0.90 -17.12 12.57
CA SER A 76 1.75 -17.35 11.40
C SER A 76 2.74 -16.21 11.20
N TYR A 77 2.35 -14.98 11.51
CA TYR A 77 3.19 -13.80 11.47
C TYR A 77 4.38 -13.91 12.43
N TRP A 78 4.21 -14.51 13.61
CA TRP A 78 5.32 -14.77 14.53
C TRP A 78 6.38 -15.70 13.93
N SER A 79 5.97 -16.74 13.23
CA SER A 79 6.89 -17.64 12.51
C SER A 79 7.57 -16.92 11.34
N TYR A 80 6.81 -16.12 10.61
CA TYR A 80 7.32 -15.27 9.53
C TYR A 80 8.35 -14.26 10.05
N TYR A 81 8.03 -13.53 11.12
CA TYR A 81 8.95 -12.60 11.77
C TYR A 81 10.30 -13.24 12.11
N LYS A 82 10.30 -14.46 12.69
CA LYS A 82 11.54 -15.18 13.02
C LYS A 82 12.36 -15.51 11.76
N LYS A 83 11.70 -15.87 10.68
CA LYS A 83 12.38 -16.15 9.39
C LYS A 83 12.97 -14.87 8.81
N CYS A 84 12.21 -13.78 8.78
CA CYS A 84 12.69 -12.46 8.32
C CYS A 84 13.87 -11.98 9.18
N LYS A 85 13.82 -12.15 10.50
CA LYS A 85 14.94 -11.81 11.39
C LYS A 85 16.20 -12.59 11.05
N LYS A 86 16.10 -13.90 10.76
CA LYS A 86 17.24 -14.72 10.31
C LYS A 86 17.79 -14.22 8.98
N ILE A 87 16.91 -13.88 8.02
CA ILE A 87 17.32 -13.32 6.72
C ILE A 87 18.05 -11.98 6.92
N ALA A 88 17.46 -11.07 7.70
CA ALA A 88 18.06 -9.78 8.01
C ALA A 88 19.43 -9.93 8.69
N SER A 89 19.57 -10.85 9.66
CA SER A 89 20.84 -11.13 10.35
C SER A 89 21.94 -11.65 9.42
N ASN A 90 21.58 -12.31 8.32
CA ASN A 90 22.54 -12.79 7.33
C ASN A 90 22.93 -11.71 6.29
N LEU A 91 22.15 -10.65 6.15
CA LEU A 91 22.34 -9.62 5.13
C LEU A 91 22.86 -8.30 5.69
N ILE A 92 22.57 -8.01 6.95
CA ILE A 92 23.00 -6.79 7.63
C ILE A 92 24.40 -7.05 8.21
N ASP A 93 25.42 -6.57 7.50
CA ASP A 93 26.81 -6.60 7.95
C ASP A 93 27.20 -5.24 8.54
N ARG A 94 27.68 -5.25 9.78
CA ARG A 94 28.07 -4.04 10.52
C ARG A 94 29.18 -3.23 9.82
N ASN A 95 30.02 -3.87 9.03
CA ASN A 95 31.15 -3.24 8.35
C ASN A 95 30.76 -2.68 6.96
N GLU A 96 29.71 -3.22 6.35
CA GLU A 96 29.30 -2.87 4.99
C GLU A 96 27.99 -2.06 4.95
N THR A 97 27.09 -2.29 5.91
CA THR A 97 25.77 -1.63 5.94
C THR A 97 25.86 -0.26 6.60
N LYS A 98 25.62 0.79 5.85
CA LYS A 98 25.62 2.17 6.35
C LYS A 98 24.29 2.56 6.98
N LEU A 99 23.18 2.13 6.36
CA LEU A 99 21.84 2.47 6.80
C LEU A 99 20.86 1.34 6.43
N VAL A 100 19.95 1.03 7.32
CA VAL A 100 18.81 0.15 7.09
C VAL A 100 17.53 0.99 7.03
N VAL A 101 16.77 0.89 5.95
CA VAL A 101 15.41 1.40 5.85
C VAL A 101 14.47 0.21 5.90
N ALA A 102 13.53 0.21 6.83
CA ALA A 102 12.59 -0.88 7.08
C ALA A 102 11.15 -0.36 6.97
N ASP A 103 10.47 -0.70 5.87
CA ASP A 103 9.07 -0.39 5.69
C ASP A 103 8.20 -1.53 6.24
N GLU A 104 7.66 -1.29 7.45
CA GLU A 104 6.92 -2.25 8.26
C GLU A 104 7.62 -3.61 8.46
N ASP A 105 8.94 -3.61 8.33
CA ASP A 105 9.79 -4.75 8.66
C ASP A 105 10.46 -4.57 10.03
N PHE A 106 9.71 -4.88 11.07
CA PHE A 106 10.23 -4.84 12.44
C PHE A 106 11.28 -5.92 12.73
N ALA A 107 11.41 -6.92 11.87
CA ALA A 107 12.45 -7.94 12.01
C ALA A 107 13.82 -7.36 11.60
N ALA A 108 13.89 -6.67 10.46
CA ALA A 108 15.10 -5.95 10.04
C ALA A 108 15.44 -4.82 11.00
N THR A 109 14.43 -4.05 11.47
CA THR A 109 14.60 -3.02 12.50
C THR A 109 15.25 -3.59 13.76
N SER A 110 14.76 -4.75 14.25
CA SER A 110 15.35 -5.41 15.43
C SER A 110 16.83 -5.76 15.23
N VAL A 111 17.19 -6.28 14.05
CA VAL A 111 18.59 -6.65 13.73
C VAL A 111 19.48 -5.41 13.62
N ALA A 112 18.99 -4.35 12.98
CA ALA A 112 19.73 -3.08 12.89
C ALA A 112 20.04 -2.50 14.28
N LEU A 113 19.03 -2.48 15.16
CA LEU A 113 19.19 -2.02 16.56
C LEU A 113 20.18 -2.91 17.36
N GLU A 114 20.11 -4.23 17.22
CA GLU A 114 21.01 -5.19 17.88
C GLU A 114 22.47 -5.01 17.43
N ASN A 115 22.70 -4.55 16.20
CA ASN A 115 24.02 -4.29 15.64
C ASN A 115 24.47 -2.83 15.74
N ASN A 116 23.67 -1.95 16.36
CA ASN A 116 23.92 -0.50 16.46
C ASN A 116 24.11 0.15 15.07
N ILE A 117 23.36 -0.29 14.06
CA ILE A 117 23.36 0.29 12.71
C ILE A 117 22.25 1.35 12.65
N PRO A 118 22.53 2.55 12.13
CA PRO A 118 21.52 3.57 11.89
C PRO A 118 20.34 2.98 11.09
N ASN A 119 19.11 3.26 11.52
CA ASN A 119 17.94 2.71 10.87
C ASN A 119 16.79 3.69 10.80
N VAL A 120 16.03 3.57 9.73
CA VAL A 120 14.78 4.29 9.46
C VAL A 120 13.65 3.29 9.43
N VAL A 121 12.61 3.54 10.20
CA VAL A 121 11.33 2.81 10.09
C VAL A 121 10.37 3.65 9.28
N ILE A 122 9.74 3.08 8.26
CA ILE A 122 8.61 3.70 7.56
C ILE A 122 7.37 2.93 7.98
N THR A 123 6.35 3.61 8.49
CA THR A 123 5.09 2.98 8.90
C THR A 123 3.95 3.98 8.94
N ASP A 124 2.77 3.56 8.57
CA ASP A 124 1.49 4.26 8.76
C ASP A 124 0.69 3.65 9.92
N VAL A 125 1.16 2.54 10.50
CA VAL A 125 0.52 1.84 11.61
C VAL A 125 1.36 1.99 12.89
N LEU A 126 0.96 2.90 13.77
CA LEU A 126 1.60 3.06 15.08
C LEU A 126 1.15 2.02 16.11
N GLN A 127 0.00 1.40 15.88
CA GLN A 127 -0.58 0.37 16.73
C GLN A 127 -1.55 -0.50 15.93
N THR A 128 -1.41 -1.83 16.04
CA THR A 128 -2.35 -2.77 15.43
C THR A 128 -3.59 -3.00 16.30
N SER A 129 -4.72 -3.34 15.66
CA SER A 129 -5.99 -3.66 16.32
C SER A 129 -6.75 -4.76 15.55
N PHE A 130 -6.13 -5.94 15.42
CA PHE A 130 -6.73 -7.08 14.71
C PHE A 130 -7.71 -7.88 15.55
N THR A 131 -7.61 -7.82 16.89
CA THR A 131 -8.41 -8.70 17.74
C THR A 131 -9.39 -7.93 18.62
N LYS A 132 -10.66 -8.33 18.56
CA LYS A 132 -11.72 -7.91 19.51
C LYS A 132 -11.82 -8.84 20.73
N SER A 133 -11.09 -9.97 20.72
CA SER A 133 -11.12 -10.98 21.80
C SER A 133 -10.20 -10.60 22.95
N THR A 134 -10.71 -10.67 24.18
CA THR A 134 -9.96 -10.36 25.40
C THR A 134 -8.71 -11.23 25.61
N LEU A 135 -8.78 -12.52 25.23
CA LEU A 135 -7.67 -13.46 25.41
C LEU A 135 -6.48 -13.14 24.48
N PHE A 136 -6.74 -12.74 23.23
CA PHE A 136 -5.72 -12.44 22.25
C PHE A 136 -5.24 -10.99 22.27
N SER A 137 -6.01 -10.11 22.88
CA SER A 137 -5.63 -8.72 23.09
C SER A 137 -4.33 -8.58 23.90
N ALA A 138 -4.03 -9.52 24.80
CA ALA A 138 -2.78 -9.52 25.56
C ALA A 138 -1.55 -9.78 24.66
N VAL A 139 -1.65 -10.69 23.68
CA VAL A 139 -0.58 -10.97 22.72
C VAL A 139 -0.36 -9.77 21.82
N GLU A 140 -1.44 -9.20 21.29
CA GLU A 140 -1.39 -8.01 20.45
C GLU A 140 -0.85 -6.79 21.20
N LYS A 141 -1.25 -6.57 22.45
CA LYS A 141 -0.68 -5.53 23.33
C LYS A 141 0.83 -5.68 23.54
N LYS A 142 1.33 -6.92 23.71
CA LYS A 142 2.76 -7.18 23.84
C LYS A 142 3.49 -6.90 22.53
N MET A 143 2.91 -7.27 21.40
CA MET A 143 3.44 -6.96 20.07
C MET A 143 3.51 -5.44 19.85
N ASN A 144 2.44 -4.72 20.10
CA ASN A 144 2.37 -3.26 20.00
C ASN A 144 3.38 -2.56 20.92
N LYS A 145 3.59 -3.07 22.15
CA LYS A 145 4.64 -2.56 23.04
C LYS A 145 6.02 -2.76 22.45
N GLY A 146 6.30 -3.92 21.84
CA GLY A 146 7.56 -4.20 21.17
C GLY A 146 7.80 -3.27 19.96
N MET A 147 6.77 -3.06 19.13
CA MET A 147 6.83 -2.14 17.99
C MET A 147 7.12 -0.70 18.45
N LYS A 148 6.40 -0.18 19.44
CA LYS A 148 6.65 1.15 20.01
C LYS A 148 8.07 1.31 20.55
N GLU A 149 8.60 0.30 21.23
CA GLU A 149 9.96 0.34 21.77
C GLU A 149 11.01 0.32 20.63
N MET A 150 10.81 -0.46 19.57
CA MET A 150 11.69 -0.45 18.40
C MET A 150 11.65 0.91 17.69
N MET A 151 10.46 1.47 17.45
CA MET A 151 10.32 2.81 16.86
C MET A 151 11.02 3.88 17.71
N ARG A 152 10.82 3.86 19.02
CA ARG A 152 11.47 4.83 19.94
C ARG A 152 13.00 4.76 19.90
N LYS A 153 13.58 3.56 19.68
CA LYS A 153 15.03 3.35 19.60
C LYS A 153 15.60 3.56 18.21
N SER A 154 14.77 3.62 17.19
CA SER A 154 15.21 3.84 15.81
C SER A 154 15.78 5.23 15.62
N THR A 155 16.70 5.37 14.69
CA THR A 155 17.33 6.68 14.36
C THR A 155 16.28 7.66 13.87
N LEU A 156 15.31 7.18 13.06
CA LEU A 156 14.23 7.97 12.50
C LEU A 156 13.02 7.06 12.25
N VAL A 157 11.83 7.62 12.45
CA VAL A 157 10.55 7.01 12.05
C VAL A 157 9.85 7.95 11.09
N ILE A 158 9.58 7.50 9.87
CA ILE A 158 8.86 8.26 8.84
C ILE A 158 7.41 7.80 8.82
N ILE A 159 6.51 8.75 9.02
CA ILE A 159 5.06 8.55 8.95
C ILE A 159 4.55 9.18 7.64
N PRO A 160 4.06 8.39 6.66
CA PRO A 160 3.52 8.90 5.40
C PRO A 160 2.09 9.45 5.60
N ASP A 161 1.92 10.37 6.50
CA ASP A 161 0.67 11.04 6.83
C ASP A 161 0.92 12.50 7.19
N TYR A 162 -0.13 13.30 7.31
CA TYR A 162 -0.07 14.66 7.83
C TYR A 162 0.01 14.64 9.36
N GLY A 163 0.88 15.46 9.93
CA GLY A 163 1.05 15.56 11.38
C GLY A 163 2.21 16.48 11.74
N GLU A 164 2.48 16.61 13.03
CA GLU A 164 3.59 17.40 13.56
C GLU A 164 4.73 16.47 13.96
N ASP A 165 5.96 16.85 13.58
CA ASP A 165 7.17 16.12 13.97
C ASP A 165 7.38 16.21 15.49
N HIS A 166 7.78 15.09 16.06
CA HIS A 166 8.18 15.06 17.48
C HIS A 166 9.16 13.92 17.74
N ASP A 167 10.13 14.16 18.60
CA ASP A 167 11.21 13.23 18.91
C ASP A 167 11.91 12.73 17.61
N ASN A 168 11.89 11.42 17.37
CA ASN A 168 12.42 10.81 16.15
C ASN A 168 11.33 10.49 15.11
N LEU A 169 10.10 10.95 15.28
CA LEU A 169 8.99 10.78 14.33
C LEU A 169 8.90 11.99 13.40
N ALA A 170 8.90 11.73 12.10
CA ALA A 170 8.73 12.73 11.06
C ALA A 170 7.50 12.42 10.19
N TYR A 171 6.53 13.32 10.20
CA TYR A 171 5.33 13.26 9.37
C TYR A 171 5.60 13.91 8.02
N VAL A 172 5.74 13.11 6.97
CA VAL A 172 6.17 13.63 5.67
C VAL A 172 5.01 13.97 4.72
N GLY A 173 3.80 13.60 5.06
CA GLY A 173 2.63 13.64 4.16
C GLY A 173 2.58 12.42 3.23
N PRO A 174 1.53 12.31 2.41
CA PRO A 174 1.35 11.19 1.49
C PRO A 174 2.55 11.01 0.56
N ILE A 175 2.97 9.75 0.36
CA ILE A 175 4.02 9.37 -0.58
C ILE A 175 3.37 8.70 -1.77
N VAL A 176 3.23 9.46 -2.86
CA VAL A 176 2.54 9.03 -4.08
C VAL A 176 3.47 9.07 -5.29
N ARG A 177 3.15 8.29 -6.32
CA ARG A 177 3.89 8.29 -7.59
C ARG A 177 3.63 9.59 -8.36
N GLU A 178 4.62 10.03 -9.11
CA GLU A 178 4.48 11.21 -9.97
C GLU A 178 3.71 10.85 -11.25
N ILE A 179 2.85 11.75 -11.68
CA ILE A 179 2.12 11.63 -12.95
C ILE A 179 3.02 12.09 -14.10
N SER A 180 3.17 11.25 -15.12
CA SER A 180 4.11 11.50 -16.22
C SER A 180 3.57 12.48 -17.28
N SER A 181 2.25 12.70 -17.34
CA SER A 181 1.64 13.49 -18.41
C SER A 181 0.30 14.11 -17.99
N SER A 182 -0.28 14.97 -18.84
CA SER A 182 -1.61 15.51 -18.57
C SER A 182 -2.68 14.43 -18.62
N ARG A 183 -3.81 14.69 -17.95
CA ARG A 183 -4.92 13.74 -17.88
C ARG A 183 -5.44 13.37 -19.27
N GLU A 184 -5.54 14.34 -20.18
CA GLU A 184 -6.03 14.15 -21.55
C GLU A 184 -5.13 13.18 -22.31
N LYS A 185 -3.81 13.37 -22.25
CA LYS A 185 -2.84 12.47 -22.91
C LYS A 185 -2.86 11.06 -22.32
N LEU A 186 -3.06 10.94 -21.00
CA LEU A 186 -3.18 9.62 -20.36
C LEU A 186 -4.50 8.94 -20.73
N ARG A 187 -5.59 9.69 -20.83
CA ARG A 187 -6.88 9.16 -21.33
C ARG A 187 -6.74 8.62 -22.76
N GLU A 188 -6.10 9.38 -23.64
CA GLU A 188 -5.79 8.94 -25.01
C GLU A 188 -4.93 7.68 -25.01
N HIS A 189 -3.86 7.67 -24.20
CA HIS A 189 -2.96 6.52 -24.07
C HIS A 189 -3.65 5.23 -23.62
N PHE A 190 -4.60 5.33 -22.66
CA PHE A 190 -5.35 4.18 -22.15
C PHE A 190 -6.62 3.86 -22.95
N GLY A 191 -6.98 4.69 -23.94
CA GLY A 191 -8.22 4.55 -24.73
C GLY A 191 -9.47 4.79 -23.89
N PHE A 192 -9.44 5.82 -23.04
CA PHE A 192 -10.57 6.26 -22.22
C PHE A 192 -11.40 7.29 -23.00
N ASP A 193 -12.19 6.82 -23.99
CA ASP A 193 -12.91 7.69 -24.91
C ASP A 193 -14.18 8.30 -24.30
N ARG A 194 -14.69 7.72 -23.23
CA ARG A 194 -15.88 8.17 -22.47
C ARG A 194 -15.63 8.09 -20.97
N LYS A 195 -16.60 8.48 -20.14
CA LYS A 195 -16.47 8.35 -18.68
C LYS A 195 -16.02 6.94 -18.31
N THR A 196 -14.99 6.82 -17.51
CA THR A 196 -14.34 5.55 -17.20
C THR A 196 -14.39 5.28 -15.69
N ILE A 197 -15.03 4.17 -15.32
CA ILE A 197 -15.03 3.62 -13.96
C ILE A 197 -13.89 2.62 -13.87
N LEU A 198 -12.90 2.90 -13.06
CA LEU A 198 -11.78 2.01 -12.80
C LEU A 198 -12.05 1.22 -11.51
N VAL A 199 -12.02 -0.11 -11.60
CA VAL A 199 -12.10 -0.98 -10.42
C VAL A 199 -10.76 -1.64 -10.19
N THR A 200 -10.19 -1.52 -8.98
CA THR A 200 -8.93 -2.17 -8.62
C THR A 200 -8.97 -2.72 -7.20
N ILE A 201 -8.26 -3.83 -6.97
CA ILE A 201 -8.23 -4.52 -5.67
C ILE A 201 -6.82 -4.61 -5.07
N GLY A 202 -5.87 -3.88 -5.67
CA GLY A 202 -4.47 -3.95 -5.24
C GLY A 202 -3.75 -5.22 -5.71
N GLY A 203 -2.73 -5.64 -4.97
CA GLY A 203 -1.83 -6.73 -5.37
C GLY A 203 -2.22 -8.13 -4.92
N THR A 204 -3.38 -8.33 -4.32
CA THR A 204 -3.82 -9.62 -3.76
C THR A 204 -5.23 -9.98 -4.22
N ASP A 205 -5.58 -11.26 -4.19
CA ASP A 205 -6.93 -11.74 -4.54
C ASP A 205 -7.99 -11.46 -3.47
N ALA A 206 -7.61 -10.82 -2.36
CA ALA A 206 -8.49 -10.50 -1.24
C ALA A 206 -9.68 -9.59 -1.60
N GLY A 207 -9.65 -8.93 -2.76
CA GLY A 207 -10.69 -8.02 -3.20
C GLY A 207 -11.65 -8.56 -4.27
N VAL A 208 -11.62 -9.85 -4.57
CA VAL A 208 -12.50 -10.46 -5.59
C VAL A 208 -13.99 -10.19 -5.32
N PHE A 209 -14.40 -10.18 -4.06
CA PHE A 209 -15.74 -9.82 -3.63
C PHE A 209 -16.17 -8.44 -4.14
N LEU A 210 -15.26 -7.45 -4.08
CA LEU A 210 -15.51 -6.08 -4.52
C LEU A 210 -15.70 -6.03 -6.05
N ILE A 211 -14.85 -6.72 -6.81
CA ILE A 211 -14.99 -6.80 -8.27
C ILE A 211 -16.38 -7.34 -8.64
N ASN A 212 -16.79 -8.44 -8.03
CA ASN A 212 -18.09 -9.07 -8.30
C ASN A 212 -19.26 -8.14 -7.97
N LYS A 213 -19.21 -7.45 -6.84
CA LYS A 213 -20.23 -6.47 -6.44
C LYS A 213 -20.24 -5.24 -7.35
N ALA A 214 -19.07 -4.69 -7.72
CA ALA A 214 -18.97 -3.55 -8.62
C ALA A 214 -19.53 -3.86 -10.02
N ILE A 215 -19.19 -5.02 -10.59
CA ILE A 215 -19.72 -5.44 -11.90
C ILE A 215 -21.24 -5.61 -11.84
N ARG A 216 -21.76 -6.22 -10.77
CA ARG A 216 -23.23 -6.37 -10.60
C ARG A 216 -23.90 -5.00 -10.55
N ALA A 217 -23.41 -4.09 -9.70
CA ALA A 217 -23.93 -2.73 -9.58
C ALA A 217 -23.88 -1.98 -10.93
N TYR A 218 -22.76 -2.09 -11.66
CA TYR A 218 -22.60 -1.49 -12.98
C TYR A 218 -23.61 -2.06 -14.00
N ASN A 219 -23.78 -3.37 -14.05
CA ASN A 219 -24.71 -4.02 -14.99
C ASN A 219 -26.18 -3.58 -14.80
N GLU A 220 -26.56 -3.20 -13.58
CA GLU A 220 -27.90 -2.65 -13.29
C GLU A 220 -28.12 -1.24 -13.84
N ILE A 221 -27.04 -0.48 -14.05
CA ILE A 221 -27.12 0.95 -14.41
C ILE A 221 -26.51 1.28 -15.77
N LYS A 222 -25.75 0.39 -16.40
CA LYS A 222 -24.99 0.66 -17.64
C LYS A 222 -25.83 1.18 -18.82
N SER A 223 -27.13 0.86 -18.86
CA SER A 223 -28.04 1.43 -19.86
C SER A 223 -28.48 2.87 -19.56
N ARG A 224 -28.19 3.39 -18.38
CA ARG A 224 -28.62 4.71 -17.87
C ARG A 224 -27.46 5.71 -17.79
N ILE A 225 -26.22 5.25 -17.98
CA ILE A 225 -25.00 6.07 -17.90
C ILE A 225 -24.16 5.89 -19.18
N ASP A 226 -23.54 6.96 -19.63
CA ASP A 226 -22.54 6.90 -20.69
C ASP A 226 -21.16 6.77 -20.06
N ALA A 227 -20.90 5.55 -19.57
CA ALA A 227 -19.61 5.22 -18.93
C ALA A 227 -19.25 3.75 -19.23
N GLU A 228 -17.96 3.47 -19.28
CA GLU A 228 -17.43 2.11 -19.32
C GLU A 228 -16.81 1.72 -17.99
N MET A 229 -16.79 0.42 -17.69
CA MET A 229 -16.08 -0.12 -16.53
C MET A 229 -14.87 -0.93 -16.97
N ILE A 230 -13.74 -0.61 -16.35
CA ILE A 230 -12.48 -1.32 -16.54
C ILE A 230 -12.07 -1.90 -15.19
N VAL A 231 -11.78 -3.20 -15.17
CA VAL A 231 -11.31 -3.91 -13.98
C VAL A 231 -9.82 -4.20 -14.15
N VAL A 232 -9.01 -3.70 -13.22
CA VAL A 232 -7.58 -4.04 -13.09
C VAL A 232 -7.42 -4.93 -11.87
N SER A 233 -7.15 -6.20 -12.13
CA SER A 233 -6.91 -7.20 -11.08
C SER A 233 -5.43 -7.36 -10.78
N GLY A 234 -5.10 -8.05 -9.68
CA GLY A 234 -3.73 -8.46 -9.41
C GLY A 234 -3.20 -9.48 -10.44
N PRO A 235 -1.90 -9.79 -10.42
CA PRO A 235 -1.26 -10.66 -11.41
C PRO A 235 -1.74 -12.12 -11.35
N SER A 236 -2.38 -12.54 -10.29
CA SER A 236 -2.90 -13.90 -10.06
C SER A 236 -4.30 -14.14 -10.63
N MET A 237 -5.07 -13.09 -10.93
CA MET A 237 -6.43 -13.23 -11.46
C MET A 237 -6.44 -13.32 -12.98
N ASN A 238 -6.84 -14.47 -13.50
CA ASN A 238 -7.11 -14.68 -14.92
C ASN A 238 -8.57 -15.14 -15.11
N ILE A 239 -9.53 -14.26 -14.79
CA ILE A 239 -10.96 -14.56 -14.87
C ILE A 239 -11.54 -13.73 -16.01
N GLY A 240 -12.19 -14.39 -16.96
CA GLY A 240 -13.00 -13.73 -17.99
C GLY A 240 -14.23 -13.09 -17.34
N LEU A 241 -14.22 -11.77 -17.18
CA LEU A 241 -15.34 -11.02 -16.62
C LEU A 241 -16.30 -10.60 -17.75
N GLN A 242 -17.55 -11.05 -17.68
CA GLN A 242 -18.53 -10.70 -18.70
C GLN A 242 -19.03 -9.25 -18.57
N GLY A 243 -19.06 -8.54 -19.68
CA GLY A 243 -19.67 -7.21 -19.77
C GLY A 243 -18.80 -6.04 -19.32
N VAL A 244 -17.54 -6.26 -19.00
CA VAL A 244 -16.55 -5.24 -18.62
C VAL A 244 -15.20 -5.53 -19.28
N LYS A 245 -14.40 -4.49 -19.46
CA LYS A 245 -13.00 -4.65 -19.91
C LYS A 245 -12.14 -5.11 -18.73
N HIS A 246 -11.50 -6.25 -18.86
CA HIS A 246 -10.61 -6.78 -17.84
C HIS A 246 -9.16 -6.64 -18.29
N ILE A 247 -8.33 -6.05 -17.43
CA ILE A 247 -6.90 -5.92 -17.61
C ILE A 247 -6.24 -6.56 -16.38
N GLY A 248 -5.24 -7.38 -16.59
CA GLY A 248 -4.47 -7.96 -15.49
C GLY A 248 -3.60 -6.92 -14.78
N TYR A 249 -2.39 -7.30 -14.40
CA TYR A 249 -1.45 -6.38 -13.76
C TYR A 249 -1.05 -5.22 -14.69
N VAL A 250 -1.09 -4.00 -14.17
CA VAL A 250 -0.67 -2.78 -14.85
C VAL A 250 0.41 -2.09 -14.00
N LYS A 251 1.62 -1.91 -14.56
CA LYS A 251 2.75 -1.27 -13.87
C LYS A 251 2.41 0.17 -13.44
N ASN A 252 1.82 0.94 -14.34
CA ASN A 252 1.48 2.35 -14.11
C ASN A 252 0.02 2.56 -13.73
N LEU A 253 -0.53 1.71 -12.86
CA LEU A 253 -1.93 1.80 -12.42
C LEU A 253 -2.29 3.19 -11.87
N HIS A 254 -1.37 3.88 -11.23
CA HIS A 254 -1.57 5.24 -10.70
C HIS A 254 -1.94 6.25 -11.80
N GLU A 255 -1.41 6.10 -13.01
CA GLU A 255 -1.78 6.95 -14.13
C GLU A 255 -3.21 6.67 -14.62
N MET A 256 -3.65 5.40 -14.55
CA MET A 256 -5.06 5.06 -14.80
C MET A 256 -5.97 5.61 -13.70
N VAL A 257 -5.54 5.58 -12.44
CA VAL A 257 -6.25 6.23 -11.31
C VAL A 257 -6.39 7.73 -11.55
N TYR A 258 -5.34 8.39 -12.02
CA TYR A 258 -5.42 9.81 -12.37
C TYR A 258 -6.30 10.07 -13.58
N ALA A 259 -6.28 9.22 -14.60
CA ALA A 259 -7.00 9.40 -15.86
C ALA A 259 -8.49 9.07 -15.78
N CYS A 260 -8.92 8.15 -14.91
CA CYS A 260 -10.31 7.72 -14.82
C CYS A 260 -11.24 8.81 -14.24
N ASP A 261 -12.54 8.62 -14.39
CA ASP A 261 -13.57 9.55 -13.87
C ASP A 261 -14.10 9.09 -12.50
N LEU A 262 -14.03 7.81 -12.21
CA LEU A 262 -14.38 7.23 -10.91
C LEU A 262 -13.49 6.04 -10.62
N LEU A 263 -12.90 6.01 -9.44
CA LEU A 263 -12.18 4.87 -8.89
C LEU A 263 -13.07 4.11 -7.90
N ILE A 264 -13.13 2.79 -8.02
CA ILE A 264 -13.68 1.88 -6.99
C ILE A 264 -12.54 0.97 -6.54
N SER A 265 -12.19 1.01 -5.27
CA SER A 265 -11.04 0.26 -4.78
C SER A 265 -11.22 -0.26 -3.37
N LEU A 266 -10.42 -1.29 -3.00
CA LEU A 266 -10.15 -1.54 -1.60
C LEU A 266 -9.46 -0.33 -0.96
N ALA A 267 -9.68 -0.13 0.34
CA ALA A 267 -9.15 1.01 1.08
C ALA A 267 -7.68 0.82 1.51
N GLY A 268 -6.81 0.35 0.60
CA GLY A 268 -5.37 0.27 0.85
C GLY A 268 -4.71 1.64 0.81
N ARG A 269 -3.79 1.92 1.74
CA ARG A 269 -3.19 3.24 1.97
C ARG A 269 -2.67 3.90 0.69
N SER A 270 -1.82 3.25 -0.08
CA SER A 270 -1.23 3.87 -1.29
C SER A 270 -2.27 4.28 -2.32
N THR A 271 -3.33 3.47 -2.52
CA THR A 271 -4.37 3.77 -3.50
C THR A 271 -5.27 4.92 -3.03
N THR A 272 -5.60 4.97 -1.74
CA THR A 272 -6.39 6.07 -1.16
C THR A 272 -5.61 7.39 -1.22
N ASP A 273 -4.32 7.38 -0.89
CA ASP A 273 -3.45 8.55 -0.95
C ASP A 273 -3.27 9.05 -2.40
N GLU A 274 -3.05 8.15 -3.37
CA GLU A 274 -2.96 8.51 -4.79
C GLU A 274 -4.25 9.15 -5.30
N ALA A 275 -5.39 8.54 -5.02
CA ALA A 275 -6.68 9.09 -5.45
C ALA A 275 -6.97 10.46 -4.82
N ASP A 276 -6.64 10.63 -3.54
CA ASP A 276 -6.83 11.91 -2.84
C ASP A 276 -5.90 13.00 -3.38
N VAL A 277 -4.62 12.68 -3.58
CA VAL A 277 -3.65 13.64 -4.13
C VAL A 277 -3.97 14.00 -5.58
N TYR A 278 -4.41 13.04 -6.39
CA TYR A 278 -4.77 13.28 -7.80
C TYR A 278 -6.15 13.92 -7.98
N GLY A 279 -6.93 14.07 -6.91
CA GLY A 279 -8.27 14.60 -6.95
C GLY A 279 -9.28 13.70 -7.67
N THR A 280 -9.05 12.38 -7.74
CA THR A 280 -9.91 11.43 -8.44
C THR A 280 -11.13 11.09 -7.59
N PRO A 281 -12.36 11.29 -8.11
CA PRO A 281 -13.56 10.82 -7.43
C PRO A 281 -13.46 9.33 -7.13
N SER A 282 -13.74 8.94 -5.87
CA SER A 282 -13.44 7.57 -5.44
C SER A 282 -14.51 7.01 -4.51
N ILE A 283 -14.64 5.67 -4.52
CA ILE A 283 -15.40 4.85 -3.59
C ILE A 283 -14.43 3.82 -3.01
N PHE A 284 -14.26 3.83 -1.68
CA PHE A 284 -13.36 2.92 -0.99
C PHE A 284 -14.14 1.95 -0.12
N ILE A 285 -14.09 0.67 -0.47
CA ILE A 285 -14.72 -0.40 0.31
C ILE A 285 -13.62 -1.18 1.05
N PRO A 286 -13.59 -1.17 2.37
CA PRO A 286 -12.60 -1.93 3.12
C PRO A 286 -12.92 -3.43 3.12
N ILE A 287 -11.91 -4.26 3.41
CA ILE A 287 -12.15 -5.63 3.86
C ILE A 287 -12.72 -5.55 5.29
N LYS A 288 -13.84 -6.21 5.52
CA LYS A 288 -14.51 -6.21 6.83
C LYS A 288 -13.62 -6.86 7.91
N ASN A 289 -13.50 -6.21 9.05
CA ASN A 289 -12.61 -6.55 10.17
C ASN A 289 -11.10 -6.40 9.87
N HIS A 290 -10.74 -5.70 8.79
CA HIS A 290 -9.37 -5.28 8.55
C HIS A 290 -9.20 -3.83 9.05
N PHE A 291 -8.67 -3.67 10.26
CA PHE A 291 -8.66 -2.40 10.99
C PHE A 291 -8.07 -1.23 10.19
N GLU A 292 -6.96 -1.45 9.49
CA GLU A 292 -6.27 -0.43 8.70
C GLU A 292 -7.14 0.02 7.51
N GLN A 293 -7.73 -0.93 6.75
CA GLN A 293 -8.59 -0.57 5.64
C GLN A 293 -9.90 0.08 6.10
N GLU A 294 -10.48 -0.38 7.23
CA GLU A 294 -11.65 0.27 7.81
C GLU A 294 -11.35 1.71 8.24
N ASP A 295 -10.16 1.96 8.79
CA ASP A 295 -9.73 3.31 9.16
C ASP A 295 -9.51 4.19 7.93
N ASN A 296 -8.81 3.69 6.93
CA ASN A 296 -8.59 4.39 5.66
C ASN A 296 -9.93 4.72 4.96
N ALA A 297 -10.86 3.76 4.86
CA ALA A 297 -12.17 4.00 4.28
C ALA A 297 -12.96 5.07 5.04
N ARG A 298 -12.95 5.02 6.37
CA ARG A 298 -13.64 5.98 7.24
C ARG A 298 -13.12 7.40 7.07
N ARG A 299 -11.82 7.60 6.87
CA ARG A 299 -11.22 8.92 6.58
C ARG A 299 -11.79 9.55 5.31
N HIS A 300 -12.24 8.72 4.35
CA HIS A 300 -12.88 9.14 3.10
C HIS A 300 -14.42 9.09 3.15
N GLY A 301 -15.02 8.83 4.31
CA GLY A 301 -16.46 8.80 4.52
C GLY A 301 -17.14 7.50 4.07
N PHE A 302 -16.38 6.38 3.98
CA PHE A 302 -16.90 5.08 3.57
C PHE A 302 -16.76 4.03 4.69
N SER A 303 -17.56 2.99 4.57
CA SER A 303 -17.56 1.80 5.41
C SER A 303 -17.73 0.53 4.57
N PHE A 304 -17.64 -0.63 5.20
CA PHE A 304 -17.89 -1.90 4.49
C PHE A 304 -19.33 -1.99 3.97
N GLU A 305 -20.30 -1.48 4.70
CA GLU A 305 -21.72 -1.51 4.40
C GLU A 305 -22.08 -0.76 3.11
N ASP A 306 -21.23 0.18 2.69
CA ASP A 306 -21.42 0.91 1.42
C ASP A 306 -21.31 0.01 0.18
N ILE A 307 -20.81 -1.23 0.32
CA ILE A 307 -20.79 -2.22 -0.75
C ILE A 307 -22.19 -2.54 -1.29
N ASP A 308 -23.21 -2.48 -0.45
CA ASP A 308 -24.61 -2.75 -0.85
C ASP A 308 -25.27 -1.53 -1.50
N ARG A 309 -24.63 -0.36 -1.43
CA ARG A 309 -25.05 0.91 -2.05
C ARG A 309 -24.23 1.31 -3.26
N LEU A 310 -23.35 0.43 -3.76
CA LEU A 310 -22.43 0.74 -4.87
C LEU A 310 -23.13 1.34 -6.08
N LYS A 311 -24.34 0.86 -6.42
CA LYS A 311 -25.11 1.39 -7.53
C LYS A 311 -25.40 2.89 -7.38
N ASP A 312 -25.89 3.29 -6.22
CA ASP A 312 -26.25 4.68 -5.95
C ASP A 312 -25.00 5.56 -5.81
N LEU A 313 -23.97 5.02 -5.18
CA LEU A 313 -22.66 5.69 -5.05
C LEU A 313 -21.99 5.91 -6.41
N ILE A 314 -22.06 4.95 -7.33
CA ILE A 314 -21.53 5.11 -8.70
C ILE A 314 -22.26 6.25 -9.41
N LEU A 315 -23.59 6.29 -9.38
CA LEU A 315 -24.36 7.37 -10.00
C LEU A 315 -24.00 8.72 -9.40
N GLN A 316 -23.92 8.83 -8.09
CA GLN A 316 -23.57 10.06 -7.38
C GLN A 316 -22.15 10.53 -7.70
N LYS A 317 -21.16 9.62 -7.65
CA LYS A 317 -19.75 9.97 -7.79
C LYS A 317 -19.31 10.21 -9.23
N LEU A 318 -19.98 9.63 -10.23
CA LEU A 318 -19.75 9.92 -11.66
C LEU A 318 -20.13 11.34 -12.05
N GLU A 319 -21.04 11.98 -11.31
CA GLU A 319 -21.46 13.36 -11.51
C GLU A 319 -20.69 14.34 -10.60
N ALA A 320 -19.89 13.81 -9.66
CA ALA A 320 -19.10 14.66 -8.78
C ALA A 320 -17.98 15.38 -9.54
N ALA A 321 -17.80 16.66 -9.24
CA ALA A 321 -16.67 17.40 -9.75
C ALA A 321 -15.36 16.79 -9.22
N ARG A 322 -14.36 16.72 -10.08
CA ARG A 322 -13.01 16.33 -9.71
C ARG A 322 -12.37 17.45 -8.90
N SER A 323 -11.64 17.11 -7.83
CA SER A 323 -10.84 18.07 -7.08
C SER A 323 -9.54 18.39 -7.83
N ASP A 324 -8.95 19.56 -7.52
CA ASP A 324 -7.62 19.88 -8.01
C ASP A 324 -6.57 18.91 -7.48
N VAL A 325 -5.51 18.67 -8.27
CA VAL A 325 -4.36 17.89 -7.84
C VAL A 325 -3.66 18.60 -6.68
N LYS A 326 -3.54 17.91 -5.57
CA LYS A 326 -2.86 18.44 -4.38
C LYS A 326 -1.35 18.34 -4.54
N ALA A 327 -0.64 19.37 -4.10
CA ALA A 327 0.81 19.28 -4.00
C ALA A 327 1.17 18.25 -2.91
N SER A 328 1.96 17.24 -3.28
CA SER A 328 2.53 16.28 -2.33
C SER A 328 4.05 16.29 -2.47
N ASN A 329 4.73 16.52 -1.37
CA ASN A 329 6.20 16.48 -1.28
C ASN A 329 6.69 15.37 -0.33
N GLY A 330 5.82 14.46 0.09
CA GLY A 330 6.14 13.41 1.05
C GLY A 330 7.36 12.59 0.67
N ALA A 331 7.47 12.19 -0.60
CA ALA A 331 8.63 11.47 -1.10
C ALA A 331 9.93 12.29 -1.05
N VAL A 332 9.86 13.57 -1.39
CA VAL A 332 11.03 14.48 -1.35
C VAL A 332 11.49 14.70 0.08
N ARG A 333 10.54 14.88 1.00
CA ARG A 333 10.86 15.04 2.42
C ARG A 333 11.46 13.76 3.02
N ALA A 334 10.87 12.59 2.74
CA ALA A 334 11.41 11.30 3.18
C ALA A 334 12.83 11.08 2.63
N MET A 335 13.04 11.31 1.32
CA MET A 335 14.36 11.23 0.68
C MET A 335 15.37 12.16 1.36
N THR A 336 14.99 13.40 1.64
CA THR A 336 15.88 14.38 2.29
C THR A 336 16.31 13.92 3.67
N LEU A 337 15.36 13.42 4.47
CA LEU A 337 15.65 12.90 5.81
C LEU A 337 16.59 11.67 5.76
N ILE A 338 16.34 10.74 4.85
CA ILE A 338 17.19 9.56 4.64
C ILE A 338 18.57 9.96 4.14
N SER A 339 18.67 10.91 3.19
CA SER A 339 19.94 11.39 2.64
C SER A 339 20.83 12.05 3.70
N ASN A 340 20.24 12.71 4.69
CA ASN A 340 20.98 13.31 5.79
C ASN A 340 21.65 12.28 6.70
N LEU A 341 21.07 11.07 6.81
CA LEU A 341 21.68 9.97 7.57
C LEU A 341 22.77 9.22 6.78
N LEU A 342 22.88 9.48 5.46
CA LEU A 342 23.91 8.89 4.60
C LEU A 342 25.18 9.76 4.51
N LYS A 343 25.15 10.96 5.01
CA LYS A 343 26.34 11.86 5.08
C LYS A 343 27.24 11.46 6.24
#